data_c1170b01e68f22179edd0336d11e2bfd
#
_entry.id   c1170b01e68f22179edd0336d11e2bfd
#
_cell.length_a   1.000
_cell.length_b   1.000
_cell.length_c   1.000
_cell.angle_alpha   90.00
_cell.angle_beta   90.00
_cell.angle_gamma   90.00
#
_symmetry.space_group_name_H-M   'P 1'
#
loop_
_entity.id
_entity.type
_entity.pdbx_description
1 polymer ?
#
loop_
_entity_poly.entity_id
_entity_poly.type
_entity_poly.pdbx_seq_one_letter_code
_entity_poly.pdbx_strand_id
1 'polypeptide(L)'
;MGALTQGLVLEITPHSGWAQAFWDDLVPVKERVSHHPLFIDMANGKLSLACFRLALLNFYPLVAHFPSYMALALSKATDFTQPGVTESRDWLIQNIKIEERHLNWYRDWAVGFGLTVNELDRVTPPVEMNAVNHFLWNMNYRSSLAECLAATNLAIEWATGDWSIQVYKGINAYIDHPEVNINKRSLAWLRAHAHYDDLHPYEAMELIKRLCDHQPELQTKAFKAAREGLEYYELALDYCYKQ
;
A
#
# COMPACT_ATOMS: atom_id res chain seq x y z
N MET A 1 -20.75 14.97 4.68
CA MET A 1 -19.57 14.16 4.37
C MET A 1 -19.10 13.55 5.69
N GLY A 2 -19.74 12.51 6.11
CA GLY A 2 -19.42 11.81 7.34
C GLY A 2 -19.32 10.33 7.04
N ALA A 3 -18.43 9.65 7.78
CA ALA A 3 -18.36 8.19 7.89
C ALA A 3 -17.81 7.42 6.67
N LEU A 4 -16.66 7.81 6.15
CA LEU A 4 -15.85 6.87 5.34
C LEU A 4 -14.80 6.14 6.18
N THR A 5 -14.61 6.51 7.45
CA THR A 5 -13.52 6.02 8.31
C THR A 5 -13.96 5.62 9.72
N GLN A 6 -15.27 5.43 9.99
CA GLN A 6 -15.70 4.88 11.27
C GLN A 6 -15.68 3.35 11.22
N GLY A 7 -14.49 2.82 11.24
CA GLY A 7 -14.18 1.48 11.62
C GLY A 7 -13.71 1.39 13.07
N LEU A 8 -13.27 0.21 13.49
CA LEU A 8 -12.58 0.01 14.77
C LEU A 8 -11.35 0.93 14.78
N VAL A 9 -11.37 1.99 15.56
CA VAL A 9 -10.19 2.84 15.78
C VAL A 9 -9.34 2.15 16.83
N LEU A 10 -8.18 1.66 16.42
CA LEU A 10 -7.20 1.10 17.35
C LEU A 10 -6.50 2.24 18.10
N GLU A 11 -6.33 2.08 19.39
CA GLU A 11 -5.48 2.97 20.16
C GLU A 11 -4.02 2.73 19.74
N ILE A 12 -3.42 3.76 19.15
CA ILE A 12 -2.02 3.73 18.74
C ILE A 12 -1.15 4.07 19.93
N THR A 13 -0.30 3.13 20.32
CA THR A 13 0.61 3.26 21.46
C THR A 13 2.05 3.53 21.00
N PRO A 14 2.86 4.26 21.78
CA PRO A 14 4.27 4.44 21.47
C PRO A 14 4.98 3.09 21.27
N HIS A 15 5.90 3.03 20.32
CA HIS A 15 6.72 1.84 20.14
C HIS A 15 7.76 1.76 21.26
N SER A 16 8.08 0.55 21.71
CA SER A 16 9.11 0.26 22.70
C SER A 16 9.74 -1.12 22.45
N GLY A 17 10.93 -1.34 22.99
CA GLY A 17 11.62 -2.62 22.88
C GLY A 17 11.77 -3.08 21.42
N TRP A 18 11.35 -4.31 21.14
CA TRP A 18 11.45 -4.92 19.81
C TRP A 18 10.65 -4.14 18.74
N ALA A 19 9.50 -3.59 19.10
CA ALA A 19 8.65 -2.86 18.17
C ALA A 19 9.28 -1.53 17.72
N GLN A 20 10.03 -0.87 18.62
CA GLN A 20 10.82 0.31 18.28
C GLN A 20 11.95 -0.06 17.32
N ALA A 21 12.72 -1.11 17.63
CA ALA A 21 13.79 -1.58 16.74
C ALA A 21 13.25 -1.99 15.36
N PHE A 22 12.15 -2.73 15.34
CA PHE A 22 11.45 -3.12 14.11
C PHE A 22 11.10 -1.89 13.24
N TRP A 23 10.51 -0.87 13.86
CA TRP A 23 10.14 0.37 13.18
C TRP A 23 11.36 1.11 12.64
N ASP A 24 12.34 1.36 13.51
CA ASP A 24 13.56 2.11 13.18
C ASP A 24 14.37 1.44 12.05
N ASP A 25 14.46 0.12 12.06
CA ASP A 25 15.17 -0.65 11.03
C ASP A 25 14.43 -0.69 9.68
N LEU A 26 13.09 -0.50 9.68
CA LEU A 26 12.31 -0.40 8.44
C LEU A 26 12.34 1.01 7.82
N VAL A 27 12.48 2.07 8.61
CA VAL A 27 12.45 3.45 8.11
C VAL A 27 13.38 3.66 6.91
N PRO A 28 14.66 3.25 6.92
CA PRO A 28 15.54 3.47 5.76
C PRO A 28 15.07 2.74 4.49
N VAL A 29 14.46 1.58 4.63
CA VAL A 29 13.94 0.80 3.50
C VAL A 29 12.68 1.47 2.94
N LYS A 30 11.76 1.87 3.82
CA LYS A 30 10.54 2.59 3.47
C LYS A 30 10.86 3.93 2.77
N GLU A 31 11.89 4.66 3.27
CA GLU A 31 12.32 5.94 2.68
C GLU A 31 12.82 5.78 1.23
N ARG A 32 13.51 4.67 0.88
CA ARG A 32 13.90 4.42 -0.51
C ARG A 32 12.71 4.25 -1.44
N VAL A 33 11.61 3.65 -0.94
CA VAL A 33 10.36 3.50 -1.70
C VAL A 33 9.63 4.83 -1.80
N SER A 34 9.36 5.49 -0.67
CA SER A 34 8.55 6.72 -0.65
C SER A 34 9.24 7.92 -1.28
N HIS A 35 10.56 7.96 -1.32
CA HIS A 35 11.35 8.98 -2.02
C HIS A 35 12.01 8.46 -3.31
N HIS A 36 11.42 7.42 -3.91
CA HIS A 36 11.93 6.90 -5.17
C HIS A 36 11.89 7.98 -6.27
N PRO A 37 12.91 8.06 -7.16
CA PRO A 37 12.96 9.07 -8.23
C PRO A 37 11.70 9.12 -9.10
N LEU A 38 11.02 7.99 -9.32
CA LEU A 38 9.74 7.92 -10.02
C LEU A 38 8.72 8.89 -9.42
N PHE A 39 8.52 8.85 -8.10
CA PHE A 39 7.53 9.69 -7.42
C PHE A 39 7.99 11.13 -7.28
N ILE A 40 9.30 11.36 -7.10
CA ILE A 40 9.88 12.70 -7.08
C ILE A 40 9.65 13.39 -8.41
N ASP A 41 9.95 12.72 -9.53
CA ASP A 41 9.80 13.30 -10.87
C ASP A 41 8.31 13.41 -11.24
N MET A 42 7.47 12.47 -10.80
CA MET A 42 6.02 12.56 -10.91
C MET A 42 5.48 13.81 -10.20
N ALA A 43 5.91 14.06 -8.95
CA ALA A 43 5.50 15.23 -8.18
C ALA A 43 6.01 16.56 -8.75
N ASN A 44 7.15 16.56 -9.42
CA ASN A 44 7.75 17.75 -10.00
C ASN A 44 7.38 18.02 -11.48
N GLY A 45 6.48 17.21 -12.06
CA GLY A 45 6.07 17.34 -13.46
C GLY A 45 7.19 17.00 -14.46
N LYS A 46 8.22 16.28 -14.02
CA LYS A 46 9.37 15.90 -14.84
C LYS A 46 9.23 14.54 -15.50
N LEU A 47 8.34 13.71 -14.98
CA LEU A 47 8.08 12.40 -15.56
C LEU A 47 7.30 12.58 -16.88
N SER A 48 7.76 11.93 -17.96
CA SER A 48 7.01 11.94 -19.21
C SER A 48 5.61 11.32 -19.01
N LEU A 49 4.61 11.81 -19.74
CA LEU A 49 3.26 11.23 -19.65
C LEU A 49 3.24 9.74 -20.01
N ALA A 50 4.10 9.31 -20.94
CA ALA A 50 4.24 7.90 -21.29
C ALA A 50 4.73 7.06 -20.11
N CYS A 51 5.77 7.50 -19.41
CA CYS A 51 6.28 6.81 -18.21
C CYS A 51 5.26 6.87 -17.06
N PHE A 52 4.56 7.99 -16.88
CA PHE A 52 3.49 8.12 -15.89
C PHE A 52 2.38 7.09 -16.14
N ARG A 53 1.89 7.01 -17.39
CA ARG A 53 0.87 6.03 -17.81
C ARG A 53 1.35 4.59 -17.62
N LEU A 54 2.60 4.31 -17.96
CA LEU A 54 3.21 3.00 -17.76
C LEU A 54 3.22 2.61 -16.27
N ALA A 55 3.56 3.54 -15.40
CA ALA A 55 3.53 3.32 -13.95
C ALA A 55 2.10 3.02 -13.47
N LEU A 56 1.11 3.85 -13.84
CA LEU A 56 -0.28 3.62 -13.48
C LEU A 56 -0.80 2.27 -13.97
N LEU A 57 -0.46 1.91 -15.21
CA LEU A 57 -0.90 0.66 -15.83
C LEU A 57 -0.31 -0.55 -15.10
N ASN A 58 0.99 -0.52 -14.83
CA ASN A 58 1.71 -1.65 -14.25
C ASN A 58 1.45 -1.85 -12.75
N PHE A 59 1.16 -0.77 -11.98
CA PHE A 59 0.77 -0.87 -10.58
C PHE A 59 -0.70 -1.25 -10.38
N TYR A 60 -1.53 -1.17 -11.41
CA TYR A 60 -2.95 -1.49 -11.28
C TYR A 60 -3.23 -2.87 -10.67
N PRO A 61 -2.54 -3.97 -11.05
CA PRO A 61 -2.77 -5.27 -10.40
C PRO A 61 -2.48 -5.31 -8.90
N LEU A 62 -1.51 -4.53 -8.41
CA LEU A 62 -1.23 -4.40 -6.97
C LEU A 62 -2.45 -3.82 -6.25
N VAL A 63 -2.99 -2.73 -6.76
CA VAL A 63 -4.19 -2.07 -6.20
C VAL A 63 -5.43 -2.96 -6.33
N ALA A 64 -5.62 -3.59 -7.49
CA ALA A 64 -6.79 -4.43 -7.76
C ALA A 64 -6.84 -5.68 -6.88
N HIS A 65 -5.69 -6.24 -6.51
CA HIS A 65 -5.62 -7.44 -5.67
C HIS A 65 -5.51 -7.14 -4.17
N PHE A 66 -5.34 -5.87 -3.78
CA PHE A 66 -5.11 -5.51 -2.38
C PHE A 66 -6.21 -6.04 -1.44
N PRO A 67 -7.52 -5.88 -1.73
CA PRO A 67 -8.59 -6.48 -0.94
C PRO A 67 -8.48 -8.01 -0.85
N SER A 68 -7.98 -8.67 -1.90
CA SER A 68 -7.82 -10.13 -1.92
C SER A 68 -6.67 -10.61 -1.03
N TYR A 69 -5.57 -9.87 -0.98
CA TYR A 69 -4.48 -10.13 -0.01
C TYR A 69 -5.00 -10.06 1.42
N MET A 70 -5.75 -9.01 1.74
CA MET A 70 -6.36 -8.82 3.06
C MET A 70 -7.38 -9.91 3.39
N ALA A 71 -8.17 -10.38 2.41
CA ALA A 71 -9.11 -11.49 2.61
C ALA A 71 -8.40 -12.81 2.92
N LEU A 72 -7.23 -13.07 2.30
CA LEU A 72 -6.38 -14.21 2.63
C LEU A 72 -5.78 -14.08 4.05
N ALA A 73 -5.34 -12.88 4.44
CA ALA A 73 -4.90 -12.61 5.80
C ALA A 73 -6.04 -12.84 6.80
N LEU A 74 -7.25 -12.35 6.52
CA LEU A 74 -8.45 -12.53 7.33
C LEU A 74 -8.77 -14.02 7.58
N SER A 75 -8.57 -14.88 6.58
CA SER A 75 -8.81 -16.32 6.73
C SER A 75 -7.94 -17.00 7.78
N LYS A 76 -6.86 -16.34 8.24
CA LYS A 76 -5.95 -16.84 9.27
C LYS A 76 -6.33 -16.39 10.69
N ALA A 77 -7.25 -15.45 10.82
CA ALA A 77 -7.72 -14.94 12.10
C ALA A 77 -8.78 -15.91 12.71
N THR A 78 -8.34 -17.10 13.11
CA THR A 78 -9.21 -18.21 13.53
C THR A 78 -9.08 -18.59 15.00
N ASP A 79 -7.94 -18.32 15.63
CA ASP A 79 -7.72 -18.61 17.05
C ASP A 79 -7.97 -17.37 17.92
N PHE A 80 -9.21 -17.18 18.31
CA PHE A 80 -9.64 -16.03 19.13
C PHE A 80 -9.12 -16.05 20.57
N THR A 81 -8.36 -17.05 20.95
CA THR A 81 -7.68 -17.10 22.26
C THR A 81 -6.33 -16.38 22.23
N GLN A 82 -5.79 -16.15 21.04
CA GLN A 82 -4.52 -15.41 20.88
C GLN A 82 -4.75 -13.90 20.90
N PRO A 83 -3.87 -13.13 21.59
CA PRO A 83 -3.91 -11.68 21.60
C PRO A 83 -3.85 -11.11 20.18
N GLY A 84 -4.63 -10.08 19.88
CA GLY A 84 -4.62 -9.36 18.62
C GLY A 84 -5.40 -10.03 17.48
N VAL A 85 -5.83 -11.30 17.60
CA VAL A 85 -6.52 -12.00 16.51
C VAL A 85 -7.92 -11.45 16.28
N THR A 86 -8.70 -11.21 17.34
CA THR A 86 -10.05 -10.64 17.22
C THR A 86 -10.01 -9.24 16.61
N GLU A 87 -9.12 -8.41 17.12
CA GLU A 87 -8.94 -7.04 16.62
C GLU A 87 -8.47 -7.02 15.16
N SER A 88 -7.52 -7.90 14.81
CA SER A 88 -7.06 -8.03 13.41
C SER A 88 -8.17 -8.46 12.47
N ARG A 89 -9.03 -9.40 12.91
CA ARG A 89 -10.18 -9.83 12.13
C ARG A 89 -11.15 -8.68 11.88
N ASP A 90 -11.53 -7.97 12.93
CA ASP A 90 -12.51 -6.88 12.82
C ASP A 90 -11.97 -5.72 12.00
N TRP A 91 -10.69 -5.40 12.17
CA TRP A 91 -9.98 -4.39 11.38
C TRP A 91 -9.91 -4.77 9.90
N LEU A 92 -9.52 -6.02 9.56
CA LEU A 92 -9.46 -6.50 8.17
C LEU A 92 -10.82 -6.49 7.48
N ILE A 93 -11.90 -6.92 8.17
CA ILE A 93 -13.27 -6.88 7.61
C ILE A 93 -13.67 -5.46 7.20
N GLN A 94 -13.30 -4.46 7.97
CA GLN A 94 -13.62 -3.07 7.70
C GLN A 94 -12.78 -2.52 6.56
N ASN A 95 -11.47 -2.74 6.60
CA ASN A 95 -10.55 -2.19 5.63
C ASN A 95 -10.65 -2.82 4.24
N ILE A 96 -11.01 -4.11 4.11
CA ILE A 96 -11.30 -4.73 2.81
C ILE A 96 -12.35 -3.92 2.02
N LYS A 97 -13.40 -3.41 2.70
CA LYS A 97 -14.43 -2.59 2.04
C LYS A 97 -13.94 -1.19 1.65
N ILE A 98 -12.95 -0.67 2.35
CA ILE A 98 -12.30 0.60 2.00
C ILE A 98 -11.48 0.39 0.75
N GLU A 99 -10.67 -0.65 0.70
CA GLU A 99 -9.78 -0.97 -0.42
C GLU A 99 -10.54 -1.29 -1.72
N GLU A 100 -11.73 -1.89 -1.65
CA GLU A 100 -12.60 -2.05 -2.82
C GLU A 100 -13.01 -0.70 -3.45
N ARG A 101 -13.13 0.36 -2.64
CA ARG A 101 -13.40 1.72 -3.15
C ARG A 101 -12.16 2.35 -3.76
N HIS A 102 -10.98 2.09 -3.18
CA HIS A 102 -9.70 2.56 -3.69
C HIS A 102 -9.45 2.08 -5.11
N LEU A 103 -9.83 0.86 -5.46
CA LEU A 103 -9.76 0.35 -6.83
C LEU A 103 -10.50 1.25 -7.84
N ASN A 104 -11.71 1.70 -7.51
CA ASN A 104 -12.48 2.58 -8.38
C ASN A 104 -11.83 3.97 -8.51
N TRP A 105 -11.30 4.51 -7.41
CA TRP A 105 -10.60 5.79 -7.43
C TRP A 105 -9.28 5.72 -8.19
N TYR A 106 -8.57 4.59 -8.13
CA TYR A 106 -7.37 4.37 -8.92
C TYR A 106 -7.68 4.34 -10.43
N ARG A 107 -8.76 3.67 -10.83
CA ARG A 107 -9.25 3.67 -12.22
C ARG A 107 -9.57 5.11 -12.67
N ASP A 108 -10.23 5.89 -11.83
CA ASP A 108 -10.53 7.29 -12.13
C ASP A 108 -9.25 8.14 -12.29
N TRP A 109 -8.22 7.87 -11.48
CA TRP A 109 -6.92 8.51 -11.61
C TRP A 109 -6.26 8.16 -12.95
N ALA A 110 -6.17 6.89 -13.28
CA ALA A 110 -5.61 6.41 -14.54
C ALA A 110 -6.34 6.97 -15.77
N VAL A 111 -7.68 7.00 -15.73
CA VAL A 111 -8.50 7.63 -16.79
C VAL A 111 -8.23 9.13 -16.89
N GLY A 112 -8.04 9.82 -15.78
CA GLY A 112 -7.65 11.23 -15.76
C GLY A 112 -6.31 11.51 -16.45
N PHE A 113 -5.45 10.49 -16.55
CA PHE A 113 -4.17 10.55 -17.27
C PHE A 113 -4.21 9.89 -18.65
N GLY A 114 -5.41 9.63 -19.19
CA GLY A 114 -5.64 9.20 -20.55
C GLY A 114 -5.54 7.70 -20.81
N LEU A 115 -5.52 6.88 -19.75
CA LEU A 115 -5.69 5.44 -19.84
C LEU A 115 -7.18 5.08 -19.90
N THR A 116 -7.48 3.90 -20.41
CA THR A 116 -8.83 3.33 -20.39
C THR A 116 -8.94 2.22 -19.35
N VAL A 117 -10.13 1.99 -18.82
CA VAL A 117 -10.40 0.87 -17.91
C VAL A 117 -10.08 -0.47 -18.58
N ASN A 118 -10.32 -0.58 -19.89
CA ASN A 118 -10.01 -1.80 -20.64
C ASN A 118 -8.50 -2.09 -20.73
N GLU A 119 -7.64 -1.06 -20.80
CA GLU A 119 -6.19 -1.23 -20.74
C GLU A 119 -5.77 -1.71 -19.34
N LEU A 120 -6.33 -1.12 -18.29
CA LEU A 120 -6.07 -1.56 -16.91
C LEU A 120 -6.46 -3.02 -16.69
N ASP A 121 -7.68 -3.41 -17.09
CA ASP A 121 -8.20 -4.76 -16.86
C ASP A 121 -7.50 -5.84 -17.69
N ARG A 122 -6.77 -5.46 -18.73
CA ARG A 122 -6.03 -6.39 -19.61
C ARG A 122 -4.52 -6.32 -19.46
N VAL A 123 -4.02 -5.49 -18.55
CA VAL A 123 -2.57 -5.35 -18.38
C VAL A 123 -1.93 -6.68 -17.99
N THR A 124 -0.82 -6.99 -18.61
CA THR A 124 0.09 -8.06 -18.18
C THR A 124 1.42 -7.41 -17.86
N PRO A 125 1.63 -7.05 -16.57
CA PRO A 125 2.87 -6.40 -16.20
C PRO A 125 4.09 -7.30 -16.43
N PRO A 126 5.25 -6.73 -16.71
CA PRO A 126 6.50 -7.47 -16.80
C PRO A 126 6.87 -8.13 -15.45
N VAL A 127 7.82 -9.04 -15.50
CA VAL A 127 8.18 -9.90 -14.34
C VAL A 127 8.57 -9.06 -13.12
N GLU A 128 9.32 -7.99 -13.31
CA GLU A 128 9.79 -7.10 -12.25
C GLU A 128 8.62 -6.41 -11.54
N MET A 129 7.62 -6.00 -12.29
CA MET A 129 6.39 -5.41 -11.73
C MET A 129 5.50 -6.45 -11.06
N ASN A 130 5.46 -7.67 -11.61
CA ASN A 130 4.69 -8.76 -11.01
C ASN A 130 5.36 -9.37 -9.78
N ALA A 131 6.64 -9.13 -9.56
CA ALA A 131 7.36 -9.70 -8.42
C ALA A 131 6.71 -9.33 -7.09
N VAL A 132 6.34 -8.06 -6.88
CA VAL A 132 5.62 -7.61 -5.68
C VAL A 132 4.26 -8.29 -5.54
N ASN A 133 3.50 -8.43 -6.63
CA ASN A 133 2.21 -9.13 -6.60
C ASN A 133 2.38 -10.61 -6.20
N HIS A 134 3.32 -11.31 -6.83
CA HIS A 134 3.60 -12.72 -6.52
C HIS A 134 4.10 -12.90 -5.10
N PHE A 135 4.94 -11.99 -4.61
CA PHE A 135 5.38 -11.98 -3.22
C PHE A 135 4.19 -11.84 -2.27
N LEU A 136 3.31 -10.86 -2.47
CA LEU A 136 2.15 -10.63 -1.62
C LEU A 136 1.15 -11.78 -1.68
N TRP A 137 0.89 -12.36 -2.87
CA TRP A 137 0.06 -13.57 -2.98
C TRP A 137 0.65 -14.73 -2.18
N ASN A 138 1.95 -15.01 -2.34
CA ASN A 138 2.63 -16.10 -1.62
C ASN A 138 2.62 -15.83 -0.11
N MET A 139 2.92 -14.61 0.32
CA MET A 139 2.95 -14.19 1.72
C MET A 139 1.56 -14.37 2.36
N ASN A 140 0.52 -13.80 1.77
CA ASN A 140 -0.82 -13.85 2.32
C ASN A 140 -1.44 -15.26 2.24
N TYR A 141 -0.99 -16.10 1.32
CA TYR A 141 -1.45 -17.49 1.25
C TYR A 141 -0.79 -18.41 2.26
N ARG A 142 0.53 -18.28 2.51
CA ARG A 142 1.32 -19.28 3.25
C ARG A 142 1.76 -18.86 4.65
N SER A 143 1.88 -17.56 4.92
CA SER A 143 2.48 -17.07 6.16
C SER A 143 1.46 -16.85 7.27
N SER A 144 1.93 -16.51 8.47
CA SER A 144 1.08 -16.17 9.61
C SER A 144 0.32 -14.86 9.42
N LEU A 145 -0.70 -14.62 10.22
CA LEU A 145 -1.46 -13.36 10.21
C LEU A 145 -0.56 -12.14 10.42
N ALA A 146 0.40 -12.22 11.35
CA ALA A 146 1.33 -11.12 11.62
C ALA A 146 2.24 -10.80 10.42
N GLU A 147 2.77 -11.82 9.73
CA GLU A 147 3.57 -11.64 8.53
C GLU A 147 2.74 -11.05 7.38
N CYS A 148 1.49 -11.48 7.24
CA CYS A 148 0.57 -10.93 6.24
C CYS A 148 0.32 -9.44 6.45
N LEU A 149 -0.03 -9.03 7.68
CA LEU A 149 -0.23 -7.63 8.04
C LEU A 149 1.05 -6.81 7.86
N ALA A 150 2.20 -7.38 8.22
CA ALA A 150 3.49 -6.71 8.09
C ALA A 150 3.88 -6.45 6.62
N ALA A 151 3.73 -7.44 5.76
CA ALA A 151 4.08 -7.32 4.35
C ALA A 151 3.09 -6.46 3.55
N THR A 152 1.80 -6.55 3.84
CA THR A 152 0.73 -5.92 3.05
C THR A 152 0.37 -4.56 3.63
N ASN A 153 -0.26 -4.55 4.81
CA ASN A 153 -0.86 -3.34 5.37
C ASN A 153 0.17 -2.39 6.01
N LEU A 154 1.21 -2.92 6.66
CA LEU A 154 2.26 -2.05 7.16
C LEU A 154 3.16 -1.57 6.02
N ALA A 155 3.85 -2.47 5.33
CA ALA A 155 4.93 -2.09 4.41
C ALA A 155 4.42 -1.32 3.18
N ILE A 156 3.44 -1.87 2.47
CA ILE A 156 2.94 -1.26 1.23
C ILE A 156 2.19 0.03 1.50
N GLU A 157 1.27 0.05 2.48
CA GLU A 157 0.47 1.24 2.76
C GLU A 157 1.30 2.39 3.34
N TRP A 158 2.28 2.09 4.22
CA TRP A 158 3.15 3.12 4.80
C TRP A 158 3.94 3.86 3.73
N ALA A 159 4.60 3.13 2.82
CA ALA A 159 5.33 3.75 1.72
C ALA A 159 4.39 4.48 0.75
N THR A 160 3.20 3.92 0.48
CA THR A 160 2.18 4.48 -0.41
C THR A 160 1.61 5.79 0.13
N GLY A 161 1.30 5.87 1.41
CA GLY A 161 0.83 7.10 2.05
C GLY A 161 1.84 8.24 1.87
N ASP A 162 3.10 7.99 2.19
CA ASP A 162 4.15 9.01 2.13
C ASP A 162 4.39 9.55 0.71
N TRP A 163 4.55 8.68 -0.30
CA TRP A 163 4.74 9.19 -1.66
C TRP A 163 3.46 9.82 -2.24
N SER A 164 2.29 9.35 -1.84
CA SER A 164 1.01 9.94 -2.27
C SER A 164 0.87 11.40 -1.86
N ILE A 165 1.36 11.77 -0.67
CA ILE A 165 1.40 13.17 -0.21
C ILE A 165 2.21 14.04 -1.17
N GLN A 166 3.38 13.56 -1.60
CA GLN A 166 4.28 14.30 -2.50
C GLN A 166 3.64 14.45 -3.88
N VAL A 167 3.14 13.35 -4.44
CA VAL A 167 2.52 13.34 -5.76
C VAL A 167 1.25 14.18 -5.78
N TYR A 168 0.39 14.08 -4.75
CA TYR A 168 -0.83 14.89 -4.66
C TYR A 168 -0.54 16.40 -4.66
N LYS A 169 0.50 16.84 -3.94
CA LYS A 169 0.90 18.25 -3.91
C LYS A 169 1.39 18.76 -5.26
N GLY A 170 2.08 17.92 -6.03
CA GLY A 170 2.72 18.31 -7.27
C GLY A 170 1.96 17.97 -8.55
N ILE A 171 0.88 17.17 -8.47
CA ILE A 171 0.17 16.62 -9.64
C ILE A 171 -0.36 17.69 -10.62
N ASN A 172 -0.64 18.88 -10.14
CA ASN A 172 -1.09 19.98 -10.98
C ASN A 172 -0.05 20.46 -12.02
N ALA A 173 1.21 20.01 -11.92
CA ALA A 173 2.21 20.23 -12.96
C ALA A 173 1.82 19.64 -14.32
N TYR A 174 0.87 18.72 -14.36
CA TYR A 174 0.35 18.11 -15.59
C TYR A 174 -0.96 18.73 -16.09
N ILE A 175 -1.50 19.77 -15.43
CA ILE A 175 -2.85 20.28 -15.70
C ILE A 175 -3.00 20.85 -17.12
N ASP A 176 -1.94 21.42 -17.68
CA ASP A 176 -1.94 22.02 -19.02
C ASP A 176 -1.65 21.00 -20.14
N HIS A 177 -1.42 19.73 -19.79
CA HIS A 177 -1.20 18.71 -20.81
C HIS A 177 -2.53 18.33 -21.50
N PRO A 178 -2.63 18.40 -22.85
CA PRO A 178 -3.91 18.26 -23.57
C PRO A 178 -4.58 16.89 -23.40
N GLU A 179 -3.83 15.88 -23.02
CA GLU A 179 -4.34 14.51 -22.81
C GLU A 179 -4.62 14.19 -21.33
N VAL A 180 -4.50 15.16 -20.43
CA VAL A 180 -4.69 14.97 -19.00
C VAL A 180 -5.92 15.74 -18.54
N ASN A 181 -6.76 15.10 -17.73
CA ASN A 181 -7.95 15.70 -17.14
C ASN A 181 -7.92 15.58 -15.62
N ILE A 182 -7.26 16.54 -14.98
CA ILE A 182 -7.18 16.63 -13.53
C ILE A 182 -8.45 17.26 -12.97
N ASN A 183 -9.15 16.51 -12.13
CA ASN A 183 -10.36 16.95 -11.45
C ASN A 183 -10.52 16.23 -10.10
N LYS A 184 -11.55 16.57 -9.32
CA LYS A 184 -11.79 15.98 -7.99
C LYS A 184 -11.90 14.45 -8.00
N ARG A 185 -12.41 13.88 -9.09
CA ARG A 185 -12.61 12.44 -9.26
C ARG A 185 -11.28 11.75 -9.55
N SER A 186 -10.51 12.27 -10.54
CA SER A 186 -9.19 11.73 -10.87
C SER A 186 -8.14 11.89 -9.75
N LEU A 187 -8.37 12.76 -8.78
CA LEU A 187 -7.50 12.94 -7.63
C LEU A 187 -7.98 12.18 -6.38
N ALA A 188 -9.09 11.46 -6.44
CA ALA A 188 -9.70 10.86 -5.26
C ALA A 188 -8.78 9.83 -4.58
N TRP A 189 -8.09 9.00 -5.37
CA TRP A 189 -7.14 8.00 -4.87
C TRP A 189 -5.96 8.63 -4.15
N LEU A 190 -5.25 9.57 -4.80
CA LEU A 190 -4.13 10.28 -4.20
C LEU A 190 -4.52 11.03 -2.93
N ARG A 191 -5.70 11.67 -2.95
CA ARG A 191 -6.19 12.41 -1.79
C ARG A 191 -6.55 11.49 -0.62
N ALA A 192 -7.10 10.31 -0.90
CA ALA A 192 -7.40 9.33 0.15
C ALA A 192 -6.11 8.92 0.87
N HIS A 193 -5.12 8.45 0.14
CA HIS A 193 -3.85 8.02 0.72
C HIS A 193 -3.03 9.18 1.34
N ALA A 194 -3.18 10.40 0.83
CA ALA A 194 -2.47 11.55 1.38
C ALA A 194 -3.08 12.14 2.67
N HIS A 195 -4.35 11.83 2.99
CA HIS A 195 -5.07 12.54 4.05
C HIS A 195 -6.02 11.71 4.91
N TYR A 196 -6.41 10.50 4.48
CA TYR A 196 -7.44 9.71 5.16
C TYR A 196 -6.95 8.34 5.64
N ASP A 197 -5.95 7.78 4.96
CA ASP A 197 -5.41 6.45 5.25
C ASP A 197 -4.05 6.52 5.97
N ASP A 198 -3.70 7.69 6.48
CA ASP A 198 -2.45 7.96 7.19
C ASP A 198 -2.30 7.15 8.50
N LEU A 199 -3.40 6.63 9.04
CA LEU A 199 -3.38 5.81 10.26
C LEU A 199 -3.25 4.31 10.02
N HIS A 200 -3.61 3.80 8.84
CA HIS A 200 -3.62 2.36 8.58
C HIS A 200 -2.29 1.64 8.85
N PRO A 201 -1.11 2.18 8.46
CA PRO A 201 0.16 1.53 8.78
C PRO A 201 0.44 1.48 10.29
N TYR A 202 0.04 2.50 11.03
CA TYR A 202 0.20 2.55 12.49
C TYR A 202 -0.76 1.58 13.18
N GLU A 203 -1.99 1.47 12.70
CA GLU A 203 -2.96 0.48 13.16
C GLU A 203 -2.49 -0.95 12.86
N ALA A 204 -1.93 -1.20 11.67
CA ALA A 204 -1.33 -2.48 11.32
C ALA A 204 -0.17 -2.82 12.27
N MET A 205 0.68 -1.85 12.62
CA MET A 205 1.75 -2.06 13.58
C MET A 205 1.23 -2.37 14.99
N GLU A 206 0.12 -1.75 15.44
CA GLU A 206 -0.51 -2.11 16.71
C GLU A 206 -0.99 -3.57 16.72
N LEU A 207 -1.59 -4.02 15.63
CA LEU A 207 -2.01 -5.41 15.50
C LEU A 207 -0.80 -6.36 15.50
N ILE A 208 0.27 -6.03 14.78
CA ILE A 208 1.52 -6.79 14.77
C ILE A 208 2.12 -6.87 16.17
N LYS A 209 2.14 -5.75 16.92
CA LYS A 209 2.61 -5.74 18.32
C LYS A 209 1.85 -6.74 19.18
N ARG A 210 0.53 -6.78 19.09
CA ARG A 210 -0.33 -7.70 19.85
C ARG A 210 -0.13 -9.17 19.44
N LEU A 211 -0.08 -9.44 18.12
CA LEU A 211 0.10 -10.78 17.58
C LEU A 211 1.49 -11.37 17.89
N CYS A 212 2.51 -10.52 17.96
CA CYS A 212 3.90 -10.93 18.17
C CYS A 212 4.37 -10.81 19.62
N ASP A 213 3.50 -10.39 20.54
CA ASP A 213 3.87 -10.22 21.95
C ASP A 213 4.41 -11.55 22.52
N HIS A 214 5.56 -11.45 23.19
CA HIS A 214 6.28 -12.61 23.74
C HIS A 214 6.65 -13.72 22.73
N GLN A 215 6.67 -13.42 21.41
CA GLN A 215 7.00 -14.37 20.34
C GLN A 215 8.19 -13.89 19.47
N PRO A 216 9.46 -13.96 19.94
CA PRO A 216 10.63 -13.40 19.24
C PRO A 216 10.82 -13.93 17.82
N GLU A 217 10.50 -15.21 17.59
CA GLU A 217 10.58 -15.81 16.26
C GLU A 217 9.55 -15.17 15.29
N LEU A 218 8.34 -14.93 15.78
CA LEU A 218 7.30 -14.29 14.98
C LEU A 218 7.61 -12.81 14.72
N GLN A 219 8.19 -12.10 15.70
CA GLN A 219 8.70 -10.73 15.53
C GLN A 219 9.71 -10.65 14.37
N THR A 220 10.68 -11.58 14.36
CA THR A 220 11.69 -11.67 13.30
C THR A 220 11.07 -11.98 11.93
N LYS A 221 10.09 -12.89 11.87
CA LYS A 221 9.40 -13.23 10.62
C LYS A 221 8.57 -12.06 10.09
N ALA A 222 7.83 -11.37 10.95
CA ALA A 222 7.05 -10.20 10.58
C ALA A 222 7.94 -9.06 10.06
N PHE A 223 9.07 -8.80 10.73
CA PHE A 223 10.06 -7.83 10.27
C PHE A 223 10.58 -8.17 8.86
N LYS A 224 11.00 -9.41 8.66
CA LYS A 224 11.48 -9.87 7.37
C LYS A 224 10.42 -9.73 6.29
N ALA A 225 9.17 -10.08 6.58
CA ALA A 225 8.05 -9.96 5.65
C ALA A 225 7.79 -8.49 5.23
N ALA A 226 7.81 -7.55 6.19
CA ALA A 226 7.66 -6.12 5.90
C ALA A 226 8.82 -5.60 5.05
N ARG A 227 10.06 -5.94 5.41
CA ARG A 227 11.25 -5.52 4.69
C ARG A 227 11.25 -6.03 3.25
N GLU A 228 10.99 -7.32 3.04
CA GLU A 228 10.92 -7.92 1.71
C GLU A 228 9.79 -7.28 0.88
N GLY A 229 8.63 -6.96 1.49
CA GLY A 229 7.55 -6.24 0.82
C GLY A 229 8.00 -4.90 0.25
N LEU A 230 8.74 -4.12 1.02
CA LEU A 230 9.33 -2.85 0.59
C LEU A 230 10.40 -3.06 -0.51
N GLU A 231 11.27 -4.05 -0.37
CA GLU A 231 12.32 -4.35 -1.35
C GLU A 231 11.72 -4.80 -2.71
N TYR A 232 10.66 -5.60 -2.71
CA TYR A 232 9.92 -5.94 -3.94
C TYR A 232 9.18 -4.74 -4.52
N TYR A 233 8.70 -3.83 -3.69
CA TYR A 233 8.07 -2.61 -4.15
C TYR A 233 9.10 -1.69 -4.84
N GLU A 234 10.28 -1.50 -4.23
CA GLU A 234 11.40 -0.74 -4.80
C GLU A 234 11.83 -1.32 -6.17
N LEU A 235 11.94 -2.65 -6.29
CA LEU A 235 12.25 -3.32 -7.56
C LEU A 235 11.24 -2.97 -8.67
N ALA A 236 9.94 -2.94 -8.33
CA ALA A 236 8.89 -2.56 -9.27
C ALA A 236 9.00 -1.08 -9.70
N LEU A 237 9.30 -0.19 -8.76
CA LEU A 237 9.52 1.24 -9.04
C LEU A 237 10.73 1.47 -9.95
N ASP A 238 11.84 0.80 -9.66
CA ASP A 238 13.06 0.83 -10.47
C ASP A 238 12.80 0.46 -11.93
N TYR A 239 12.01 -0.58 -12.15
CA TYR A 239 11.62 -0.98 -13.50
C TYR A 239 10.83 0.12 -14.20
N CYS A 240 9.81 0.67 -13.56
CA CYS A 240 8.99 1.74 -14.14
C CYS A 240 9.78 3.00 -14.47
N TYR A 241 10.76 3.35 -13.64
CA TYR A 241 11.55 4.59 -13.81
C TYR A 241 12.58 4.48 -14.95
N LYS A 242 13.06 3.28 -15.24
CA LYS A 242 14.08 3.03 -16.29
C LYS A 242 13.50 2.94 -17.71
N GLN A 243 12.16 2.97 -17.88
CA GLN A 243 11.48 2.95 -19.17
C GLN A 243 11.24 4.38 -19.71
#